data_a29201e7a3d7260bc1c50394cb2b4461
#
_entry.id   a29201e7a3d7260bc1c50394cb2b4461
#
_cell.length_a   1.000
_cell.length_b   1.000
_cell.length_c   1.000
_cell.angle_alpha   90.00
_cell.angle_beta   90.00
_cell.angle_gamma   90.00
#
_symmetry.space_group_name_H-M   'P 1'
#
loop_
_entity.id
_entity.type
_entity.pdbx_description
1 polymer ?
#
loop_
_entity_poly.entity_id
_entity_poly.type
_entity_poly.pdbx_seq_one_letter_code
_entity_poly.pdbx_strand_id
1 'polypeptide(L)'
;MFKVFLFFRIIYDEDLFQGGDKMKKPLRAIAGGIVKDFRIEFAGEDYTRVNNNYPRAIAEAEGIPVILPLINDIDILLDQLSACDGLLLPGGIDVNPLSYKELPRPLLGNCNDLVDWYHINLAQKALELNMPILGICRGCQILNVSCGGTLHQDISYATDSPILHKQESHLSEKCHPVYIEENSIVHEIFGDSYIVNSAHHQAVKEVAPNFKNTAVSPDGIIEAIEMINKPFVVGIQWHPEMMAAHDTTTLNLFKRFVYSCKD
;
A
#
# COMPACT_ATOMS: atom_id res chain seq x y z
N MET A 1 -12.61 -45.88 31.99
CA MET A 1 -12.11 -44.52 32.25
C MET A 1 -10.67 -44.45 31.78
N PHE A 2 -10.47 -44.18 30.45
CA PHE A 2 -9.15 -44.08 29.83
C PHE A 2 -8.91 -42.60 29.50
N LYS A 3 -7.95 -41.98 30.18
CA LYS A 3 -7.43 -40.67 29.85
C LYS A 3 -6.44 -40.82 28.69
N VAL A 4 -6.80 -40.33 27.51
CA VAL A 4 -5.84 -40.16 26.42
C VAL A 4 -5.17 -38.79 26.59
N PHE A 5 -3.93 -38.78 27.07
CA PHE A 5 -3.06 -37.61 27.04
C PHE A 5 -2.40 -37.58 25.67
N LEU A 6 -2.85 -36.66 24.80
CA LEU A 6 -2.16 -36.36 23.54
C LEU A 6 -1.02 -35.40 23.87
N PHE A 7 0.21 -35.91 23.96
CA PHE A 7 1.41 -35.09 24.06
C PHE A 7 1.72 -34.56 22.63
N PHE A 8 1.45 -33.29 22.36
CA PHE A 8 2.08 -32.59 21.29
C PHE A 8 3.56 -32.40 21.63
N ARG A 9 4.42 -33.26 21.14
CA ARG A 9 5.87 -33.08 21.16
C ARG A 9 6.21 -32.08 20.07
N ILE A 10 6.43 -30.80 20.44
CA ILE A 10 7.07 -29.83 19.56
C ILE A 10 8.49 -30.33 19.38
N ILE A 11 8.79 -30.91 18.25
CA ILE A 11 10.16 -31.27 17.85
C ILE A 11 10.82 -29.93 17.48
N TYR A 12 11.63 -29.37 18.38
CA TYR A 12 12.59 -28.36 18.04
C TYR A 12 13.73 -29.08 17.30
N ASP A 13 13.76 -28.93 16.00
CA ASP A 13 14.85 -29.40 15.17
C ASP A 13 16.01 -28.39 15.36
N GLU A 14 16.94 -28.70 16.26
CA GLU A 14 18.11 -27.85 16.55
C GLU A 14 19.06 -27.74 15.32
N ASP A 15 18.90 -28.60 14.31
CA ASP A 15 19.67 -28.56 13.06
C ASP A 15 19.23 -27.46 12.07
N LEU A 16 18.09 -26.78 12.32
CA LEU A 16 17.64 -25.64 11.51
C LEU A 16 18.47 -24.36 11.75
N PHE A 17 19.34 -24.32 12.76
CA PHE A 17 20.19 -23.17 13.09
C PHE A 17 21.67 -23.32 12.70
N GLN A 18 22.06 -24.40 12.01
CA GLN A 18 23.36 -24.49 11.35
C GLN A 18 23.27 -23.84 9.97
N GLY A 19 23.11 -22.52 9.92
CA GLY A 19 23.12 -21.75 8.68
C GLY A 19 24.39 -20.93 8.60
N GLY A 20 25.16 -21.12 7.53
CA GLY A 20 26.01 -20.04 7.03
C GLY A 20 25.19 -18.76 6.87
N ASP A 21 25.85 -17.58 6.80
CA ASP A 21 25.27 -16.23 6.68
C ASP A 21 24.11 -16.17 5.65
N LYS A 22 22.91 -16.57 6.07
CA LYS A 22 21.69 -16.23 5.32
C LYS A 22 21.49 -14.74 5.50
N MET A 23 21.66 -13.95 4.45
CA MET A 23 21.28 -12.54 4.46
C MET A 23 19.90 -12.41 5.11
N LYS A 24 19.80 -11.57 6.13
CA LYS A 24 18.55 -11.34 6.86
C LYS A 24 17.52 -10.79 5.87
N LYS A 25 16.42 -11.51 5.71
CA LYS A 25 15.32 -11.04 4.85
C LYS A 25 14.77 -9.70 5.34
N PRO A 26 14.52 -8.73 4.44
CA PRO A 26 14.02 -7.41 4.84
C PRO A 26 12.64 -7.48 5.47
N LEU A 27 12.42 -6.72 6.54
CA LEU A 27 11.11 -6.53 7.18
C LEU A 27 10.37 -5.41 6.48
N ARG A 28 9.18 -5.70 5.98
CA ARG A 28 8.31 -4.69 5.33
C ARG A 28 7.08 -4.44 6.20
N ALA A 29 7.03 -3.25 6.79
CA ALA A 29 5.87 -2.76 7.51
C ALA A 29 4.68 -2.64 6.57
N ILE A 30 3.50 -3.07 7.00
CA ILE A 30 2.23 -2.83 6.33
C ILE A 30 1.36 -2.04 7.28
N ALA A 31 0.99 -0.83 6.91
CA ALA A 31 0.12 0.00 7.74
C ALA A 31 -1.26 -0.66 7.89
N GLY A 32 -1.70 -0.86 9.13
CA GLY A 32 -3.02 -1.41 9.44
C GLY A 32 -4.12 -0.38 9.29
N GLY A 33 -5.31 -0.81 8.85
CA GLY A 33 -6.54 -0.04 8.96
C GLY A 33 -7.39 -0.53 10.12
N ILE A 34 -8.44 0.22 10.48
CA ILE A 34 -9.39 -0.15 11.54
C ILE A 34 -10.68 -0.67 10.94
N VAL A 35 -11.20 -1.73 11.53
CA VAL A 35 -12.55 -2.25 11.27
C VAL A 35 -13.25 -2.50 12.60
N LYS A 36 -14.50 -2.05 12.70
CA LYS A 36 -15.34 -2.35 13.86
C LYS A 36 -15.94 -3.74 13.77
N ASP A 37 -15.94 -4.45 14.88
CA ASP A 37 -16.64 -5.72 14.99
C ASP A 37 -18.15 -5.47 15.18
N PHE A 38 -18.96 -6.19 14.42
CA PHE A 38 -20.41 -6.13 14.51
C PHE A 38 -21.02 -7.38 15.16
N ARG A 39 -20.20 -8.35 15.58
CA ARG A 39 -20.69 -9.50 16.36
C ARG A 39 -21.16 -9.04 17.73
N ILE A 40 -22.23 -9.65 18.25
CA ILE A 40 -22.89 -9.21 19.49
C ILE A 40 -21.91 -9.13 20.68
N GLU A 41 -21.00 -10.13 20.80
CA GLU A 41 -20.05 -10.24 21.92
C GLU A 41 -18.95 -9.17 21.88
N PHE A 42 -18.67 -8.60 20.71
CA PHE A 42 -17.57 -7.65 20.48
C PHE A 42 -18.04 -6.38 19.79
N ALA A 43 -19.35 -6.08 19.84
CA ALA A 43 -19.93 -4.96 19.11
C ALA A 43 -19.27 -3.62 19.50
N GLY A 44 -18.65 -2.99 18.51
CA GLY A 44 -17.98 -1.70 18.64
C GLY A 44 -16.48 -1.78 18.93
N GLU A 45 -15.92 -2.96 19.20
CA GLU A 45 -14.48 -3.14 19.34
C GLU A 45 -13.75 -2.89 17.99
N ASP A 46 -12.59 -2.30 18.07
CA ASP A 46 -11.76 -1.99 16.92
C ASP A 46 -10.74 -3.12 16.66
N TYR A 47 -10.65 -3.55 15.40
CA TYR A 47 -9.66 -4.53 14.94
C TYR A 47 -8.73 -3.90 13.92
N THR A 48 -7.43 -4.15 14.07
CA THR A 48 -6.48 -3.87 13.01
C THR A 48 -6.69 -4.86 11.87
N ARG A 49 -6.88 -4.35 10.64
CA ARG A 49 -7.14 -5.17 9.45
C ARG A 49 -6.24 -4.78 8.30
N VAL A 50 -5.75 -5.79 7.58
CA VAL A 50 -5.06 -5.68 6.29
C VAL A 50 -5.59 -6.80 5.38
N ASN A 51 -5.79 -6.52 4.09
CA ASN A 51 -6.11 -7.58 3.12
C ASN A 51 -4.90 -8.50 2.98
N ASN A 52 -5.14 -9.81 3.05
CA ASN A 52 -4.08 -10.82 3.07
C ASN A 52 -3.23 -10.91 1.78
N ASN A 53 -3.65 -10.28 0.69
CA ASN A 53 -2.87 -10.23 -0.55
C ASN A 53 -1.61 -9.34 -0.41
N TYR A 54 -1.63 -8.29 0.44
CA TYR A 54 -0.44 -7.48 0.72
C TYR A 54 0.68 -8.29 1.40
N PRO A 55 0.45 -8.94 2.55
CA PRO A 55 1.49 -9.77 3.16
C PRO A 55 1.90 -10.95 2.30
N ARG A 56 1.00 -11.55 1.50
CA ARG A 56 1.35 -12.61 0.55
C ARG A 56 2.31 -12.10 -0.53
N ALA A 57 2.03 -10.97 -1.15
CA ALA A 57 2.89 -10.40 -2.19
C ALA A 57 4.30 -10.06 -1.66
N ILE A 58 4.41 -9.53 -0.43
CA ILE A 58 5.70 -9.32 0.24
C ILE A 58 6.42 -10.65 0.49
N ALA A 59 5.72 -11.68 0.97
CA ALA A 59 6.32 -12.98 1.25
C ALA A 59 6.77 -13.70 -0.03
N GLU A 60 6.01 -13.63 -1.11
CA GLU A 60 6.36 -14.16 -2.43
C GLU A 60 7.55 -13.40 -3.06
N ALA A 61 7.70 -12.11 -2.71
CA ALA A 61 8.87 -11.31 -3.04
C ALA A 61 10.07 -11.55 -2.09
N GLU A 62 9.99 -12.55 -1.20
CA GLU A 62 11.03 -12.95 -0.23
C GLU A 62 11.26 -11.98 0.93
N GLY A 63 10.39 -11.00 1.15
CA GLY A 63 10.36 -10.15 2.33
C GLY A 63 9.65 -10.80 3.52
N ILE A 64 9.80 -10.20 4.70
CA ILE A 64 9.04 -10.55 5.90
C ILE A 64 7.98 -9.48 6.12
N PRO A 65 6.68 -9.77 5.94
CA PRO A 65 5.61 -8.80 6.18
C PRO A 65 5.35 -8.64 7.68
N VAL A 66 5.25 -7.39 8.14
CA VAL A 66 4.91 -7.02 9.51
C VAL A 66 3.73 -6.06 9.49
N ILE A 67 2.58 -6.48 10.01
CA ILE A 67 1.41 -5.61 10.12
C ILE A 67 1.58 -4.70 11.33
N LEU A 68 1.58 -3.39 11.11
CA LEU A 68 1.62 -2.40 12.18
C LEU A 68 0.20 -2.11 12.68
N PRO A 69 -0.08 -2.33 13.97
CA PRO A 69 -1.36 -1.94 14.54
C PRO A 69 -1.47 -0.42 14.60
N LEU A 70 -2.67 0.11 14.33
CA LEU A 70 -2.94 1.53 14.48
C LEU A 70 -3.02 1.88 15.97
N ILE A 71 -2.08 2.69 16.43
CA ILE A 71 -2.01 3.24 17.79
C ILE A 71 -1.90 4.76 17.66
N ASN A 72 -2.75 5.48 18.37
CA ASN A 72 -2.76 6.95 18.35
C ASN A 72 -1.69 7.53 19.28
N ASP A 73 -0.44 7.19 18.99
CA ASP A 73 0.75 7.63 19.72
C ASP A 73 1.93 7.72 18.75
N ILE A 74 2.52 8.91 18.64
CA ILE A 74 3.57 9.19 17.66
C ILE A 74 4.89 8.48 18.00
N ASP A 75 5.21 8.32 19.27
CA ASP A 75 6.45 7.69 19.72
C ASP A 75 6.38 6.17 19.45
N ILE A 76 5.24 5.54 19.74
CA ILE A 76 5.00 4.13 19.41
C ILE A 76 5.03 3.92 17.90
N LEU A 77 4.44 4.83 17.11
CA LEU A 77 4.50 4.78 15.66
C LEU A 77 5.94 4.80 15.14
N LEU A 78 6.79 5.68 15.69
CA LEU A 78 8.20 5.76 15.33
C LEU A 78 8.95 4.47 15.71
N ASP A 79 8.72 3.92 16.88
CA ASP A 79 9.35 2.68 17.33
C ASP A 79 8.95 1.50 16.43
N GLN A 80 7.65 1.38 16.10
CA GLN A 80 7.15 0.36 15.16
C GLN A 80 7.84 0.46 13.80
N LEU A 81 7.93 1.68 13.25
CA LEU A 81 8.50 1.91 11.93
C LEU A 81 10.01 1.66 11.92
N SER A 82 10.71 2.05 13.00
CA SER A 82 12.15 1.87 13.15
C SER A 82 12.58 0.41 13.16
N ALA A 83 11.70 -0.50 13.59
CA ALA A 83 11.93 -1.93 13.58
C ALA A 83 11.87 -2.56 12.17
N CYS A 84 11.45 -1.81 11.15
CA CYS A 84 11.26 -2.29 9.79
C CYS A 84 12.21 -1.63 8.79
N ASP A 85 12.35 -2.25 7.61
CA ASP A 85 13.27 -1.81 6.56
C ASP A 85 12.55 -1.12 5.37
N GLY A 86 11.24 -0.93 5.44
CA GLY A 86 10.43 -0.26 4.43
C GLY A 86 8.96 -0.28 4.79
N LEU A 87 8.17 0.61 4.18
CA LEU A 87 6.74 0.83 4.47
C LEU A 87 5.86 0.54 3.26
N LEU A 88 4.83 -0.29 3.43
CA LEU A 88 3.72 -0.42 2.50
C LEU A 88 2.48 0.27 3.09
N LEU A 89 1.93 1.22 2.34
CA LEU A 89 0.65 1.87 2.60
C LEU A 89 -0.42 1.18 1.76
N PRO A 90 -1.39 0.48 2.35
CA PRO A 90 -2.38 -0.29 1.60
C PRO A 90 -3.53 0.57 1.07
N GLY A 91 -4.36 -0.02 0.21
CA GLY A 91 -5.66 0.51 -0.17
C GLY A 91 -6.64 0.61 1.00
N GLY A 92 -7.73 1.33 0.81
CA GLY A 92 -8.72 1.53 1.86
C GLY A 92 -9.87 2.46 1.45
N ILE A 93 -10.55 3.01 2.44
CA ILE A 93 -11.62 4.01 2.29
C ILE A 93 -11.06 5.37 1.85
N ASP A 94 -11.91 6.32 1.53
CA ASP A 94 -11.51 7.64 1.04
C ASP A 94 -10.63 8.40 2.04
N VAL A 95 -9.73 9.22 1.49
CA VAL A 95 -8.98 10.19 2.28
C VAL A 95 -9.84 11.42 2.52
N ASN A 96 -9.94 11.85 3.79
CA ASN A 96 -10.72 13.03 4.14
C ASN A 96 -10.14 14.30 3.47
N PRO A 97 -10.94 15.05 2.69
CA PRO A 97 -10.50 16.28 2.01
C PRO A 97 -9.90 17.33 2.94
N LEU A 98 -10.31 17.35 4.20
CA LEU A 98 -9.72 18.26 5.19
C LEU A 98 -8.22 18.04 5.40
N SER A 99 -7.72 16.82 5.16
CA SER A 99 -6.29 16.47 5.22
C SER A 99 -5.47 17.17 4.14
N TYR A 100 -6.08 17.59 3.03
CA TYR A 100 -5.46 18.35 1.95
C TYR A 100 -6.14 19.73 1.71
N LYS A 101 -6.79 20.29 2.77
CA LYS A 101 -7.37 21.64 2.84
C LYS A 101 -8.49 21.91 1.81
N GLU A 102 -9.21 20.89 1.39
CA GLU A 102 -10.40 21.02 0.58
C GLU A 102 -11.67 20.72 1.41
N LEU A 103 -12.83 21.26 0.98
CA LEU A 103 -14.12 20.92 1.59
C LEU A 103 -14.68 19.63 0.97
N PRO A 104 -15.37 18.79 1.78
CA PRO A 104 -16.06 17.59 1.27
C PRO A 104 -17.06 17.90 0.17
N ARG A 105 -17.06 17.09 -0.90
CA ARG A 105 -17.99 17.19 -2.04
C ARG A 105 -18.99 16.02 -2.02
N PRO A 106 -20.15 16.12 -2.74
CA PRO A 106 -21.25 15.14 -2.62
C PRO A 106 -20.92 13.67 -2.90
N LEU A 107 -19.90 13.38 -3.73
CA LEU A 107 -19.53 12.01 -4.08
C LEU A 107 -18.42 11.43 -3.20
N LEU A 108 -18.01 12.14 -2.14
CA LEU A 108 -17.08 11.62 -1.16
C LEU A 108 -17.66 10.39 -0.46
N GLY A 109 -16.88 9.31 -0.37
CA GLY A 109 -17.25 8.11 0.36
C GLY A 109 -16.93 8.20 1.86
N ASN A 110 -16.81 7.05 2.51
CA ASN A 110 -16.48 6.98 3.93
C ASN A 110 -15.03 7.37 4.19
N CYS A 111 -14.81 8.23 5.18
CA CYS A 111 -13.50 8.63 5.68
C CYS A 111 -13.32 8.22 7.15
N ASN A 112 -12.06 8.16 7.61
CA ASN A 112 -11.74 7.97 9.02
C ASN A 112 -10.49 8.79 9.38
N ASP A 113 -10.68 9.87 10.14
CA ASP A 113 -9.63 10.83 10.48
C ASP A 113 -8.46 10.20 11.24
N LEU A 114 -8.72 9.19 12.07
CA LEU A 114 -7.66 8.50 12.81
C LEU A 114 -6.80 7.64 11.88
N VAL A 115 -7.41 6.97 10.90
CA VAL A 115 -6.69 6.19 9.89
C VAL A 115 -5.89 7.13 8.97
N ASP A 116 -6.46 8.28 8.60
CA ASP A 116 -5.76 9.29 7.80
C ASP A 116 -4.56 9.85 8.56
N TRP A 117 -4.77 10.29 9.82
CA TRP A 117 -3.70 10.76 10.69
C TRP A 117 -2.56 9.73 10.80
N TYR A 118 -2.91 8.48 11.07
CA TYR A 118 -1.93 7.42 11.25
C TYR A 118 -1.12 7.16 9.96
N HIS A 119 -1.79 7.00 8.82
CA HIS A 119 -1.11 6.71 7.56
C HIS A 119 -0.29 7.91 7.05
N ILE A 120 -0.76 9.15 7.23
CA ILE A 120 -0.02 10.37 6.87
C ILE A 120 1.26 10.47 7.71
N ASN A 121 1.18 10.27 9.03
CA ASN A 121 2.35 10.30 9.90
C ASN A 121 3.33 9.17 9.58
N LEU A 122 2.86 7.94 9.31
CA LEU A 122 3.71 6.84 8.86
C LEU A 122 4.48 7.22 7.57
N ALA A 123 3.79 7.78 6.57
CA ALA A 123 4.41 8.20 5.32
C ALA A 123 5.49 9.27 5.56
N GLN A 124 5.18 10.33 6.32
CA GLN A 124 6.11 11.40 6.63
C GLN A 124 7.34 10.89 7.39
N LYS A 125 7.13 10.05 8.42
CA LYS A 125 8.24 9.49 9.21
C LYS A 125 9.09 8.50 8.41
N ALA A 126 8.49 7.70 7.54
CA ALA A 126 9.24 6.83 6.64
C ALA A 126 10.13 7.64 5.67
N LEU A 127 9.63 8.76 5.16
CA LEU A 127 10.41 9.69 4.32
C LEU A 127 11.56 10.35 5.08
N GLU A 128 11.33 10.79 6.33
CA GLU A 128 12.38 11.32 7.22
C GLU A 128 13.48 10.28 7.50
N LEU A 129 13.11 9.00 7.61
CA LEU A 129 14.02 7.87 7.82
C LEU A 129 14.66 7.35 6.53
N ASN A 130 14.42 7.98 5.39
CA ASN A 130 14.85 7.50 4.06
C ASN A 130 14.43 6.04 3.76
N MET A 131 13.27 5.62 4.25
CA MET A 131 12.77 4.26 4.01
C MET A 131 12.20 4.10 2.61
N PRO A 132 12.36 2.95 1.95
CA PRO A 132 11.57 2.59 0.79
C PRO A 132 10.06 2.60 1.13
N ILE A 133 9.24 3.20 0.25
CA ILE A 133 7.78 3.27 0.45
C ILE A 133 7.08 2.79 -0.81
N LEU A 134 6.10 1.88 -0.63
CA LEU A 134 5.14 1.48 -1.66
C LEU A 134 3.73 1.88 -1.21
N GLY A 135 3.12 2.84 -1.87
CA GLY A 135 1.72 3.21 -1.67
C GLY A 135 0.82 2.56 -2.72
N ILE A 136 -0.24 1.85 -2.33
CA ILE A 136 -1.16 1.16 -3.24
C ILE A 136 -2.57 1.73 -3.08
N CYS A 137 -3.20 2.16 -4.17
CA CYS A 137 -4.53 2.74 -4.26
C CYS A 137 -4.67 3.93 -3.28
N ARG A 138 -5.42 3.81 -2.20
CA ARG A 138 -5.44 4.83 -1.15
C ARG A 138 -4.03 5.15 -0.60
N GLY A 139 -3.12 4.17 -0.54
CA GLY A 139 -1.74 4.40 -0.11
C GLY A 139 -0.96 5.34 -1.04
N CYS A 140 -1.19 5.31 -2.34
CA CYS A 140 -0.68 6.29 -3.30
C CYS A 140 -1.22 7.70 -3.00
N GLN A 141 -2.51 7.79 -2.73
CA GLN A 141 -3.19 9.05 -2.40
C GLN A 141 -2.68 9.64 -1.08
N ILE A 142 -2.52 8.82 -0.03
CA ILE A 142 -1.91 9.22 1.25
C ILE A 142 -0.49 9.71 1.05
N LEU A 143 0.31 9.02 0.25
CA LEU A 143 1.69 9.42 -0.05
C LEU A 143 1.73 10.81 -0.71
N ASN A 144 0.83 11.07 -1.66
CA ASN A 144 0.68 12.37 -2.29
C ASN A 144 0.26 13.46 -1.27
N VAL A 145 -0.80 13.21 -0.50
CA VAL A 145 -1.33 14.15 0.49
C VAL A 145 -0.33 14.45 1.60
N SER A 146 0.42 13.43 2.08
CA SER A 146 1.42 13.58 3.14
C SER A 146 2.55 14.55 2.77
N CYS A 147 2.75 14.79 1.47
CA CYS A 147 3.77 15.69 0.89
C CYS A 147 3.18 16.96 0.29
N GLY A 148 1.89 17.25 0.52
CA GLY A 148 1.23 18.49 0.12
C GLY A 148 0.52 18.48 -1.22
N GLY A 149 0.33 17.31 -1.83
CA GLY A 149 -0.52 17.13 -3.00
C GLY A 149 -2.01 17.09 -2.65
N THR A 150 -2.87 17.09 -3.67
CA THR A 150 -4.33 17.07 -3.54
C THR A 150 -4.95 15.91 -4.32
N LEU A 151 -6.26 15.66 -4.11
CA LEU A 151 -6.99 14.56 -4.73
C LEU A 151 -8.23 15.05 -5.46
N HIS A 152 -8.59 14.39 -6.55
CA HIS A 152 -9.97 14.36 -7.02
C HIS A 152 -10.78 13.49 -6.07
N GLN A 153 -11.79 14.08 -5.42
CA GLN A 153 -12.66 13.36 -4.49
C GLN A 153 -13.55 12.33 -5.20
N ASP A 154 -13.71 12.51 -6.50
CA ASP A 154 -14.33 11.55 -7.42
C ASP A 154 -13.79 11.83 -8.84
N ILE A 155 -13.55 10.77 -9.62
CA ILE A 155 -13.02 10.86 -10.99
C ILE A 155 -13.95 11.67 -11.91
N SER A 156 -15.27 11.65 -11.67
CA SER A 156 -16.22 12.47 -12.43
C SER A 156 -16.00 13.98 -12.29
N TYR A 157 -15.19 14.41 -11.32
CA TYR A 157 -14.77 15.81 -11.19
C TYR A 157 -13.49 16.12 -11.97
N ALA A 158 -12.82 15.11 -12.52
CA ALA A 158 -11.57 15.24 -13.24
C ALA A 158 -11.76 15.25 -14.76
N THR A 159 -12.70 14.47 -15.28
CA THR A 159 -12.92 14.26 -16.71
C THR A 159 -14.39 14.07 -17.02
N ASP A 160 -14.85 14.57 -18.20
CA ASP A 160 -16.21 14.40 -18.71
C ASP A 160 -16.43 13.03 -19.38
N SER A 161 -15.36 12.28 -19.64
CA SER A 161 -15.40 10.98 -20.31
C SER A 161 -14.55 9.94 -19.59
N PRO A 162 -14.89 9.59 -18.33
CA PRO A 162 -14.14 8.62 -17.58
C PRO A 162 -14.24 7.22 -18.19
N ILE A 163 -13.13 6.48 -18.18
CA ILE A 163 -13.15 5.04 -18.41
C ILE A 163 -13.52 4.30 -17.12
N LEU A 164 -13.59 2.96 -17.16
CA LEU A 164 -13.94 2.17 -15.98
C LEU A 164 -12.77 2.09 -15.00
N HIS A 165 -12.85 2.82 -13.86
CA HIS A 165 -11.89 2.77 -12.75
C HIS A 165 -12.38 1.95 -11.55
N LYS A 166 -13.57 1.39 -11.61
CA LYS A 166 -14.14 0.51 -10.59
C LYS A 166 -14.78 -0.70 -11.25
N GLN A 167 -13.94 -1.71 -11.54
CA GLN A 167 -14.40 -2.93 -12.20
C GLN A 167 -15.29 -3.78 -11.29
N GLU A 168 -16.26 -4.48 -11.89
CA GLU A 168 -17.12 -5.45 -11.19
C GLU A 168 -16.50 -6.85 -11.19
N SER A 169 -15.61 -7.15 -12.14
CA SER A 169 -14.87 -8.41 -12.19
C SER A 169 -13.89 -8.53 -11.02
N HIS A 170 -13.41 -9.75 -10.76
CA HIS A 170 -12.42 -9.96 -9.71
C HIS A 170 -11.14 -9.18 -9.99
N LEU A 171 -10.54 -8.58 -8.96
CA LEU A 171 -9.35 -7.72 -9.10
C LEU A 171 -8.07 -8.46 -9.52
N SER A 172 -8.08 -9.78 -9.68
CA SER A 172 -7.00 -10.50 -10.37
C SER A 172 -7.05 -10.33 -11.89
N GLU A 173 -8.18 -9.83 -12.43
CA GLU A 173 -8.37 -9.58 -13.85
C GLU A 173 -7.96 -8.15 -14.22
N LYS A 174 -7.45 -7.98 -15.43
CA LYS A 174 -7.03 -6.69 -15.98
C LYS A 174 -8.25 -5.90 -16.48
N CYS A 175 -8.20 -4.56 -16.36
CA CYS A 175 -9.32 -3.65 -16.67
C CYS A 175 -9.00 -2.69 -17.81
N HIS A 176 -7.98 -1.82 -17.63
CA HIS A 176 -7.65 -0.77 -18.61
C HIS A 176 -6.13 -0.59 -18.74
N PRO A 177 -5.64 -0.01 -19.86
CA PRO A 177 -4.23 0.30 -20.00
C PRO A 177 -3.83 1.52 -19.17
N VAL A 178 -2.55 1.59 -18.83
CA VAL A 178 -1.85 2.78 -18.37
C VAL A 178 -0.65 3.03 -19.27
N TYR A 179 -0.34 4.30 -19.54
CA TYR A 179 0.84 4.74 -20.29
C TYR A 179 1.87 5.24 -19.30
N ILE A 180 3.10 4.76 -19.41
CA ILE A 180 4.13 4.89 -18.39
C ILE A 180 5.27 5.74 -18.90
N GLU A 181 5.71 6.69 -18.08
CA GLU A 181 6.78 7.63 -18.41
C GLU A 181 8.15 6.95 -18.40
N GLU A 182 8.94 7.14 -19.45
CA GLU A 182 10.31 6.62 -19.52
C GLU A 182 11.18 7.12 -18.37
N ASN A 183 12.20 6.35 -18.01
CA ASN A 183 13.13 6.67 -16.92
C ASN A 183 12.45 6.78 -15.53
N SER A 184 11.43 5.96 -15.31
CA SER A 184 10.78 5.76 -14.01
C SER A 184 10.99 4.34 -13.50
N ILE A 185 10.85 4.14 -12.19
CA ILE A 185 10.87 2.79 -11.58
C ILE A 185 9.71 1.95 -12.12
N VAL A 186 8.55 2.58 -12.31
CA VAL A 186 7.37 1.91 -12.89
C VAL A 186 7.67 1.46 -14.32
N HIS A 187 8.37 2.28 -15.12
CA HIS A 187 8.77 1.93 -16.48
C HIS A 187 9.80 0.76 -16.51
N GLU A 188 10.77 0.76 -15.60
CA GLU A 188 11.72 -0.36 -15.46
C GLU A 188 11.02 -1.71 -15.25
N ILE A 189 9.85 -1.71 -14.60
CA ILE A 189 9.11 -2.91 -14.24
C ILE A 189 8.08 -3.30 -15.30
N PHE A 190 7.31 -2.33 -15.81
CA PHE A 190 6.12 -2.57 -16.63
C PHE A 190 6.29 -2.21 -18.10
N GLY A 191 7.38 -1.49 -18.50
CA GLY A 191 7.59 -0.97 -19.86
C GLY A 191 6.73 0.24 -20.16
N ASP A 192 6.62 0.60 -21.45
CA ASP A 192 5.93 1.82 -21.93
C ASP A 192 4.42 1.85 -21.60
N SER A 193 3.80 0.67 -21.49
CA SER A 193 2.38 0.55 -21.16
C SER A 193 2.07 -0.80 -20.53
N TYR A 194 1.05 -0.84 -19.68
CA TYR A 194 0.60 -2.06 -19.04
C TYR A 194 -0.92 -2.04 -18.84
N ILE A 195 -1.55 -3.22 -18.84
CA ILE A 195 -2.98 -3.32 -18.54
C ILE A 195 -3.12 -3.67 -17.07
N VAL A 196 -3.79 -2.79 -16.32
CA VAL A 196 -3.95 -2.88 -14.87
C VAL A 196 -5.37 -3.28 -14.48
N ASN A 197 -5.57 -3.71 -13.24
CA ASN A 197 -6.88 -3.78 -12.59
C ASN A 197 -7.25 -2.41 -12.00
N SER A 198 -8.51 -2.19 -11.63
CA SER A 198 -8.91 -0.89 -11.10
C SER A 198 -10.12 -1.00 -10.14
N ALA A 199 -10.00 -0.34 -8.96
CA ALA A 199 -11.05 -0.33 -7.95
C ALA A 199 -11.01 0.97 -7.11
N HIS A 200 -11.09 2.13 -7.78
CA HIS A 200 -11.07 3.42 -7.11
C HIS A 200 -12.02 4.41 -7.79
N HIS A 201 -12.42 5.45 -7.05
CA HIS A 201 -13.15 6.59 -7.57
C HIS A 201 -12.47 7.91 -7.18
N GLN A 202 -11.54 7.90 -6.20
CA GLN A 202 -10.63 9.00 -5.95
C GLN A 202 -9.34 8.80 -6.75
N ALA A 203 -8.64 9.90 -7.06
CA ALA A 203 -7.36 9.89 -7.76
C ALA A 203 -6.50 11.09 -7.37
N VAL A 204 -5.19 11.01 -7.62
CA VAL A 204 -4.28 12.16 -7.49
C VAL A 204 -4.73 13.28 -8.44
N LYS A 205 -4.82 14.52 -7.93
CA LYS A 205 -5.17 15.74 -8.67
C LYS A 205 -3.93 16.59 -8.91
N GLU A 206 -3.38 17.17 -7.85
CA GLU A 206 -2.12 17.88 -7.89
C GLU A 206 -1.04 16.99 -7.29
N VAL A 207 -0.01 16.69 -8.08
CA VAL A 207 1.12 15.90 -7.62
C VAL A 207 1.92 16.71 -6.61
N ALA A 208 2.26 16.11 -5.48
CA ALA A 208 3.01 16.75 -4.42
C ALA A 208 4.40 17.23 -4.90
N PRO A 209 4.96 18.31 -4.32
CA PRO A 209 6.34 18.72 -4.57
C PRO A 209 7.31 17.55 -4.41
N ASN A 210 8.33 17.49 -5.28
CA ASN A 210 9.33 16.42 -5.37
C ASN A 210 8.81 15.05 -5.84
N PHE A 211 7.55 14.94 -6.23
CA PHE A 211 7.03 13.80 -6.97
C PHE A 211 6.88 14.13 -8.45
N LYS A 212 6.92 13.11 -9.28
CA LYS A 212 6.53 13.15 -10.69
C LYS A 212 5.39 12.17 -10.94
N ASN A 213 4.51 12.52 -11.85
CA ASN A 213 3.57 11.58 -12.44
C ASN A 213 4.34 10.61 -13.33
N THR A 214 4.17 9.32 -13.16
CA THR A 214 4.89 8.28 -13.91
C THR A 214 3.99 7.32 -14.66
N ALA A 215 2.67 7.37 -14.46
CA ALA A 215 1.72 6.65 -15.29
C ALA A 215 0.36 7.36 -15.34
N VAL A 216 -0.27 7.34 -16.51
CA VAL A 216 -1.61 7.89 -16.74
C VAL A 216 -2.49 6.90 -17.50
N SER A 217 -3.77 6.89 -17.21
CA SER A 217 -4.79 6.19 -17.99
C SER A 217 -5.20 6.98 -19.25
N PRO A 218 -5.90 6.37 -20.22
CA PRO A 218 -6.34 7.04 -21.46
C PRO A 218 -7.18 8.29 -21.25
N ASP A 219 -7.90 8.42 -20.16
CA ASP A 219 -8.72 9.57 -19.79
C ASP A 219 -7.97 10.62 -18.95
N GLY A 220 -6.65 10.44 -18.78
CA GLY A 220 -5.76 11.41 -18.12
C GLY A 220 -5.68 11.30 -16.60
N ILE A 221 -6.30 10.28 -16.01
CA ILE A 221 -6.18 10.04 -14.55
C ILE A 221 -4.77 9.56 -14.22
N ILE A 222 -4.18 10.13 -13.16
CA ILE A 222 -2.86 9.76 -12.66
C ILE A 222 -2.95 8.39 -11.97
N GLU A 223 -2.16 7.44 -12.47
CA GLU A 223 -2.15 6.05 -12.04
C GLU A 223 -0.88 5.66 -11.27
N ALA A 224 0.20 6.44 -11.40
CA ALA A 224 1.39 6.26 -10.56
C ALA A 224 2.14 7.58 -10.34
N ILE A 225 2.76 7.68 -9.17
CA ILE A 225 3.66 8.78 -8.80
C ILE A 225 4.94 8.22 -8.20
N GLU A 226 6.06 8.91 -8.43
CA GLU A 226 7.37 8.58 -7.87
C GLU A 226 8.04 9.81 -7.28
N MET A 227 8.71 9.66 -6.14
CA MET A 227 9.51 10.73 -5.57
C MET A 227 10.86 10.85 -6.29
N ILE A 228 11.19 12.07 -6.70
CA ILE A 228 12.45 12.38 -7.37
C ILE A 228 13.60 12.23 -6.37
N ASN A 229 14.73 11.66 -6.82
CA ASN A 229 15.95 11.48 -6.03
C ASN A 229 15.82 10.60 -4.77
N LYS A 230 14.88 9.68 -4.75
CA LYS A 230 14.79 8.62 -3.74
C LYS A 230 14.89 7.24 -4.39
N PRO A 231 15.54 6.27 -3.72
CA PRO A 231 15.77 4.94 -4.32
C PRO A 231 14.50 4.15 -4.62
N PHE A 232 13.50 4.28 -3.77
CA PHE A 232 12.18 3.65 -3.96
C PHE A 232 11.11 4.34 -3.09
N VAL A 233 10.42 5.32 -3.64
CA VAL A 233 9.20 5.91 -3.06
C VAL A 233 8.19 6.03 -4.18
N VAL A 234 7.32 5.04 -4.27
CA VAL A 234 6.42 4.81 -5.41
C VAL A 234 4.98 4.69 -4.91
N GLY A 235 4.08 5.43 -5.54
CA GLY A 235 2.63 5.32 -5.38
C GLY A 235 2.00 4.72 -6.63
N ILE A 236 1.18 3.68 -6.47
CA ILE A 236 0.47 2.97 -7.54
C ILE A 236 -1.04 3.07 -7.25
N GLN A 237 -1.84 3.55 -8.21
CA GLN A 237 -3.28 3.73 -8.00
C GLN A 237 -4.07 2.42 -8.17
N TRP A 238 -3.64 1.51 -9.05
CA TRP A 238 -4.26 0.18 -9.18
C TRP A 238 -3.88 -0.77 -8.03
N HIS A 239 -4.32 -2.04 -8.10
CA HIS A 239 -4.14 -3.04 -7.06
C HIS A 239 -3.18 -4.18 -7.48
N PRO A 240 -1.86 -3.96 -7.51
CA PRO A 240 -0.88 -4.98 -7.92
C PRO A 240 -0.87 -6.20 -6.98
N GLU A 241 -1.21 -6.03 -5.69
CA GLU A 241 -1.29 -7.15 -4.72
C GLU A 241 -2.32 -8.20 -5.09
N MET A 242 -3.34 -7.81 -5.86
CA MET A 242 -4.38 -8.73 -6.31
C MET A 242 -3.96 -9.54 -7.55
N MET A 243 -2.91 -9.13 -8.24
CA MET A 243 -2.40 -9.74 -9.47
C MET A 243 -1.09 -10.52 -9.23
N ALA A 244 -0.31 -10.18 -8.20
CA ALA A 244 1.05 -10.66 -7.98
C ALA A 244 1.19 -12.19 -7.98
N ALA A 245 0.20 -12.93 -7.48
CA ALA A 245 0.21 -14.39 -7.45
C ALA A 245 0.15 -15.06 -8.84
N HIS A 246 -0.28 -14.33 -9.88
CA HIS A 246 -0.52 -14.87 -11.23
C HIS A 246 0.22 -14.08 -12.33
N ASP A 247 0.86 -12.98 -11.98
CA ASP A 247 1.55 -12.08 -12.91
C ASP A 247 2.95 -11.75 -12.40
N THR A 248 3.95 -12.32 -13.06
CA THR A 248 5.36 -12.17 -12.67
C THR A 248 5.86 -10.73 -12.81
N THR A 249 5.33 -9.96 -13.77
CA THR A 249 5.67 -8.54 -13.94
C THR A 249 5.20 -7.76 -12.72
N THR A 250 3.98 -8.00 -12.27
CA THR A 250 3.44 -7.40 -11.05
C THR A 250 4.21 -7.83 -9.80
N LEU A 251 4.62 -9.10 -9.70
CA LEU A 251 5.46 -9.58 -8.60
C LEU A 251 6.82 -8.87 -8.56
N ASN A 252 7.38 -8.48 -9.72
CA ASN A 252 8.65 -7.75 -9.77
C ASN A 252 8.57 -6.37 -9.11
N LEU A 253 7.40 -5.72 -9.06
CA LEU A 253 7.20 -4.50 -8.27
C LEU A 253 7.48 -4.76 -6.77
N PHE A 254 6.91 -5.83 -6.22
CA PHE A 254 7.13 -6.19 -4.82
C PHE A 254 8.57 -6.62 -4.57
N LYS A 255 9.20 -7.34 -5.49
CA LYS A 255 10.64 -7.67 -5.40
C LYS A 255 11.49 -6.40 -5.39
N ARG A 256 11.24 -5.46 -6.30
CA ARG A 256 11.97 -4.19 -6.36
C ARG A 256 11.81 -3.38 -5.06
N PHE A 257 10.60 -3.37 -4.48
CA PHE A 257 10.31 -2.78 -3.17
C PHE A 257 11.05 -3.52 -2.04
N VAL A 258 10.96 -4.87 -2.00
CA VAL A 258 11.57 -5.68 -0.93
C VAL A 258 13.09 -5.56 -0.92
N TYR A 259 13.74 -5.48 -2.08
CA TYR A 259 15.21 -5.39 -2.18
C TYR A 259 15.72 -3.95 -2.20
N SER A 260 14.86 -2.93 -2.13
CA SER A 260 15.31 -1.56 -1.90
C SER A 260 15.78 -1.40 -0.46
N CYS A 261 16.94 -0.80 -0.27
CA CYS A 261 17.54 -0.58 1.05
C CYS A 261 17.20 0.82 1.57
N LYS A 262 17.29 1.01 2.89
CA LYS A 262 17.44 2.34 3.49
C LYS A 262 18.83 2.87 3.09
N ASP A 263 18.89 4.13 2.66
CA ASP A 263 20.15 4.85 2.46
C ASP A 263 20.75 5.28 3.81
#